data_4cf23862d47d9079d321fc2aa108225a
#
_entry.id   4cf23862d47d9079d321fc2aa108225a
#
_cell.length_a   1.000
_cell.length_b   1.000
_cell.length_c   1.000
_cell.angle_alpha   90.00
_cell.angle_beta   90.00
_cell.angle_gamma   90.00
#
_symmetry.space_group_name_H-M   'P 1'
#
loop_
_entity.id
_entity.type
_entity.pdbx_description
1 polymer ?
#
loop_
_entity_poly.entity_id
_entity_poly.type
_entity_poly.pdbx_seq_one_letter_code
_entity_poly.pdbx_strand_id
1 'polypeptide(L)'
;MQNAGNDAARVAADARARKQTPGAIRVNGIDVGAGGIYPELAHSVEQLSDLAAECERLRAENRELIYRAQSLTGEMERLQAENRALRDTCKMPPDSAISLQLEIERLRRENTQLHQALEGITRDRSEILARMPRIDAISLERSELWKSQRVAILVDVQNMYYSARKIYGSKLSFQKLLPTLLNNRRLVRAIAYVVEKEGADQEKFYEVLRRTGFEIKRRDLIVRSDGSRKGDWDMGIAIDAISMAEKVDVVVLVTGDGDFVALVNMLKSRGVRVEVASFRESTSENLMYAANEHYLLDQEMLV
;
A
#
# COMPACT_ATOMS: atom_id res chain seq x y z
N MET A 1 -13.78 -34.31 -7.55
CA MET A 1 -12.98 -33.12 -7.21
C MET A 1 -11.78 -33.48 -6.32
N GLN A 2 -11.00 -34.50 -6.67
CA GLN A 2 -9.88 -35.00 -5.85
C GLN A 2 -8.52 -35.03 -6.58
N ASN A 3 -8.42 -34.61 -7.85
CA ASN A 3 -7.17 -34.69 -8.62
C ASN A 3 -6.34 -33.38 -8.76
N ALA A 4 -6.86 -32.24 -8.35
CA ALA A 4 -6.12 -30.98 -8.47
C ALA A 4 -5.12 -30.71 -7.32
N GLY A 5 -5.25 -31.41 -6.17
CA GLY A 5 -4.37 -31.24 -5.02
C GLY A 5 -3.01 -31.95 -5.12
N ASN A 6 -2.92 -32.98 -5.95
CA ASN A 6 -1.71 -33.82 -6.04
C ASN A 6 -0.65 -33.26 -7.00
N ASP A 7 -1.05 -32.48 -8.01
CA ASP A 7 -0.10 -31.91 -8.97
C ASP A 7 0.66 -30.70 -8.38
N ALA A 8 0.01 -29.88 -7.54
CA ALA A 8 0.67 -28.77 -6.88
C ALA A 8 1.74 -29.21 -5.86
N ALA A 9 1.48 -30.31 -5.15
CA ALA A 9 2.44 -30.89 -4.20
C ALA A 9 3.65 -31.52 -4.92
N ARG A 10 3.45 -32.07 -6.11
CA ARG A 10 4.51 -32.67 -6.91
C ARG A 10 5.42 -31.64 -7.55
N VAL A 11 4.88 -30.52 -8.02
CA VAL A 11 5.66 -29.37 -8.53
C VAL A 11 6.46 -28.67 -7.41
N ALA A 12 5.91 -28.57 -6.20
CA ALA A 12 6.61 -28.00 -5.06
C ALA A 12 7.73 -28.90 -4.51
N ALA A 13 7.58 -30.23 -4.61
CA ALA A 13 8.61 -31.18 -4.23
C ALA A 13 9.79 -31.17 -5.21
N ASP A 14 9.51 -31.05 -6.51
CA ASP A 14 10.54 -30.98 -7.56
C ASP A 14 11.35 -29.67 -7.53
N ALA A 15 10.72 -28.56 -7.09
CA ALA A 15 11.39 -27.27 -6.89
C ALA A 15 12.34 -27.26 -5.67
N ARG A 16 12.06 -28.08 -4.64
CA ARG A 16 12.94 -28.20 -3.45
C ARG A 16 14.16 -29.09 -3.66
N ALA A 17 14.06 -30.08 -4.55
CA ALA A 17 15.19 -30.97 -4.85
C ALA A 17 16.29 -30.32 -5.72
N ARG A 18 16.04 -29.14 -6.31
CA ARG A 18 16.98 -28.46 -7.23
C ARG A 18 17.87 -27.40 -6.57
N LYS A 19 17.87 -27.28 -5.24
CA LYS A 19 18.66 -26.26 -4.51
C LYS A 19 20.03 -26.74 -4.00
N GLN A 20 20.70 -27.65 -4.71
CA GLN A 20 22.09 -27.95 -4.37
C GLN A 20 22.91 -28.19 -5.63
N THR A 21 23.37 -27.11 -6.27
CA THR A 21 24.68 -27.01 -6.93
C THR A 21 24.89 -25.55 -7.40
N PRO A 22 25.95 -24.84 -7.02
CA PRO A 22 26.26 -23.52 -7.58
C PRO A 22 26.97 -23.73 -8.92
N GLY A 23 26.38 -23.25 -10.01
CA GLY A 23 27.17 -22.98 -11.19
C GLY A 23 26.72 -23.43 -12.57
N ALA A 24 25.53 -23.99 -12.77
CA ALA A 24 25.07 -24.28 -14.14
C ALA A 24 23.58 -23.96 -14.31
N ILE A 25 23.28 -23.03 -15.20
CA ILE A 25 21.90 -22.73 -15.64
C ILE A 25 21.65 -23.54 -16.92
N ARG A 26 20.65 -24.42 -16.92
CA ARG A 26 20.23 -25.20 -18.09
C ARG A 26 19.04 -24.52 -18.77
N VAL A 27 19.24 -24.03 -19.98
CA VAL A 27 18.18 -23.49 -20.82
C VAL A 27 18.04 -24.39 -22.05
N ASN A 28 16.87 -24.97 -22.27
CA ASN A 28 16.52 -25.84 -23.40
C ASN A 28 17.48 -27.04 -23.58
N GLY A 29 17.96 -27.65 -22.49
CA GLY A 29 18.76 -28.90 -22.59
C GLY A 29 20.25 -28.67 -22.85
N ILE A 30 20.74 -27.43 -22.91
CA ILE A 30 22.14 -27.09 -23.12
C ILE A 30 22.73 -26.60 -21.79
N ASP A 31 23.81 -27.26 -21.31
CA ASP A 31 24.58 -26.81 -20.16
C ASP A 31 25.48 -25.65 -20.60
N VAL A 32 25.23 -24.45 -20.11
CA VAL A 32 26.08 -23.28 -20.33
C VAL A 32 27.04 -23.16 -19.15
N GLY A 33 28.28 -23.59 -19.39
CA GLY A 33 29.34 -23.52 -18.39
C GLY A 33 29.69 -22.08 -17.98
N ALA A 34 30.23 -21.91 -16.79
CA ALA A 34 30.49 -20.64 -16.11
C ALA A 34 31.62 -19.79 -16.77
N GLY A 35 31.59 -19.59 -18.05
CA GLY A 35 32.57 -18.79 -18.79
C GLY A 35 32.00 -18.26 -20.08
N GLY A 36 31.31 -17.12 -20.04
CA GLY A 36 30.96 -16.40 -21.26
C GLY A 36 29.48 -16.10 -21.50
N ILE A 37 28.67 -16.02 -20.46
CA ILE A 37 27.32 -15.47 -20.62
C ILE A 37 27.45 -13.95 -20.62
N TYR A 38 27.04 -13.32 -21.73
CA TYR A 38 26.97 -11.88 -21.85
C TYR A 38 26.18 -11.30 -20.67
N PRO A 39 26.67 -10.23 -20.01
CA PRO A 39 25.99 -9.60 -18.87
C PRO A 39 24.54 -9.24 -19.18
N GLU A 40 24.24 -8.93 -20.43
CA GLU A 40 22.90 -8.61 -20.94
C GLU A 40 21.90 -9.77 -20.83
N LEU A 41 22.35 -11.02 -20.98
CA LEU A 41 21.48 -12.19 -20.83
C LEU A 41 21.13 -12.50 -19.37
N ALA A 42 22.09 -12.30 -18.47
CA ALA A 42 21.83 -12.47 -17.02
C ALA A 42 20.83 -11.41 -16.54
N HIS A 43 20.99 -10.17 -16.98
CA HIS A 43 20.08 -9.07 -16.67
C HIS A 43 18.67 -9.29 -17.23
N SER A 44 18.56 -9.81 -18.46
CA SER A 44 17.27 -10.15 -19.08
C SER A 44 16.54 -11.29 -18.34
N VAL A 45 17.27 -12.27 -17.81
CA VAL A 45 16.70 -13.36 -17.00
C VAL A 45 16.19 -12.84 -15.64
N GLU A 46 16.91 -11.92 -15.03
CA GLU A 46 16.48 -11.28 -13.78
C GLU A 46 15.21 -10.44 -13.98
N GLN A 47 15.15 -9.66 -15.06
CA GLN A 47 13.95 -8.90 -15.44
C GLN A 47 12.73 -9.78 -15.74
N LEU A 48 12.93 -10.93 -16.40
CA LEU A 48 11.86 -11.88 -16.63
C LEU A 48 11.37 -12.52 -15.33
N SER A 49 12.27 -12.73 -14.36
CA SER A 49 11.92 -13.20 -13.03
C SER A 49 11.06 -12.20 -12.26
N ASP A 50 11.45 -10.92 -12.29
CA ASP A 50 10.71 -9.83 -11.64
C ASP A 50 9.33 -9.63 -12.28
N LEU A 51 9.26 -9.70 -13.62
CA LEU A 51 8.01 -9.61 -14.34
C LEU A 51 7.08 -10.79 -14.02
N ALA A 52 7.64 -11.98 -13.87
CA ALA A 52 6.89 -13.18 -13.48
C ALA A 52 6.33 -13.02 -12.05
N ALA A 53 7.12 -12.48 -11.12
CA ALA A 53 6.68 -12.21 -9.77
C ALA A 53 5.54 -11.16 -9.72
N GLU A 54 5.65 -10.10 -10.50
CA GLU A 54 4.60 -9.09 -10.61
C GLU A 54 3.32 -9.64 -11.26
N CYS A 55 3.45 -10.48 -12.28
CA CYS A 55 2.31 -11.20 -12.86
C CYS A 55 1.60 -12.09 -11.83
N GLU A 56 2.33 -12.78 -10.98
CA GLU A 56 1.74 -13.60 -9.91
C GLU A 56 1.04 -12.75 -8.86
N ARG A 57 1.62 -11.59 -8.50
CA ARG A 57 0.99 -10.63 -7.59
C ARG A 57 -0.33 -10.10 -8.15
N LEU A 58 -0.33 -9.66 -9.41
CA LEU A 58 -1.54 -9.16 -10.08
C LEU A 58 -2.61 -10.26 -10.24
N ARG A 59 -2.19 -11.50 -10.45
CA ARG A 59 -3.12 -12.65 -10.47
C ARG A 59 -3.72 -12.93 -9.10
N ALA A 60 -2.95 -12.77 -8.04
CA ALA A 60 -3.45 -12.91 -6.67
C ALA A 60 -4.47 -11.82 -6.33
N GLU A 61 -4.17 -10.58 -6.67
CA GLU A 61 -5.07 -9.44 -6.49
C GLU A 61 -6.36 -9.58 -7.30
N ASN A 62 -6.28 -10.02 -8.55
CA ASN A 62 -7.45 -10.34 -9.35
C ASN A 62 -8.31 -11.45 -8.73
N ARG A 63 -7.70 -12.50 -8.17
CA ARG A 63 -8.44 -13.55 -7.47
C ARG A 63 -9.18 -13.00 -6.24
N GLU A 64 -8.54 -12.11 -5.48
CA GLU A 64 -9.16 -11.46 -4.32
C GLU A 64 -10.32 -10.56 -4.73
N LEU A 65 -10.17 -9.79 -5.79
CA LEU A 65 -11.23 -8.94 -6.34
C LEU A 65 -12.42 -9.77 -6.84
N ILE A 66 -12.17 -10.89 -7.51
CA ILE A 66 -13.20 -11.83 -7.93
C ILE A 66 -13.95 -12.39 -6.71
N TYR A 67 -13.22 -12.80 -5.68
CA TYR A 67 -13.82 -13.31 -4.44
C TYR A 67 -14.69 -12.26 -3.75
N ARG A 68 -14.21 -11.02 -3.66
CA ARG A 68 -14.98 -9.88 -3.12
C ARG A 68 -16.23 -9.59 -3.94
N ALA A 69 -16.12 -9.61 -5.26
CA ALA A 69 -17.26 -9.42 -6.16
C ALA A 69 -18.32 -10.51 -5.97
N GLN A 70 -17.91 -11.77 -5.84
CA GLN A 70 -18.82 -12.89 -5.56
C GLN A 70 -19.49 -12.76 -4.19
N SER A 71 -18.74 -12.35 -3.15
CA SER A 71 -19.30 -12.11 -1.81
C SER A 71 -20.34 -11.00 -1.81
N LEU A 72 -20.08 -9.88 -2.47
CA LEU A 72 -21.02 -8.77 -2.60
C LEU A 72 -22.27 -9.15 -3.41
N THR A 73 -22.12 -9.99 -4.41
CA THR A 73 -23.26 -10.54 -5.17
C THR A 73 -24.16 -11.38 -4.27
N GLY A 74 -23.56 -12.24 -3.45
CA GLY A 74 -24.32 -13.06 -2.49
C GLY A 74 -25.03 -12.23 -1.41
N GLU A 75 -24.41 -11.18 -0.91
CA GLU A 75 -25.02 -10.25 0.04
C GLU A 75 -26.17 -9.46 -0.60
N MET A 76 -26.02 -9.04 -1.83
CA MET A 76 -27.06 -8.36 -2.60
C MET A 76 -28.28 -9.28 -2.82
N GLU A 77 -28.06 -10.56 -3.15
CA GLU A 77 -29.14 -11.55 -3.29
C GLU A 77 -29.87 -11.79 -1.96
N ARG A 78 -29.11 -11.88 -0.87
CA ARG A 78 -29.66 -12.00 0.49
C ARG A 78 -30.54 -10.79 0.86
N LEU A 79 -30.02 -9.58 0.67
CA LEU A 79 -30.77 -8.34 0.95
C LEU A 79 -32.02 -8.19 0.05
N GLN A 80 -31.94 -8.66 -1.19
CA GLN A 80 -33.11 -8.69 -2.08
C GLN A 80 -34.17 -9.70 -1.62
N ALA A 81 -33.77 -10.84 -1.08
CA ALA A 81 -34.67 -11.82 -0.51
C ALA A 81 -35.33 -11.32 0.78
N GLU A 82 -34.53 -10.68 1.66
CA GLU A 82 -35.03 -10.07 2.90
C GLU A 82 -36.01 -8.91 2.59
N ASN A 83 -35.73 -8.08 1.63
CA ASN A 83 -36.64 -7.04 1.17
C ASN A 83 -37.95 -7.61 0.58
N ARG A 84 -37.91 -8.76 -0.09
CA ARG A 84 -39.13 -9.44 -0.55
C ARG A 84 -39.96 -9.95 0.63
N ALA A 85 -39.31 -10.60 1.59
CA ALA A 85 -40.00 -11.12 2.79
C ALA A 85 -40.60 -10.00 3.64
N LEU A 86 -39.92 -8.87 3.80
CA LEU A 86 -40.43 -7.68 4.49
C LEU A 86 -41.65 -7.07 3.78
N ARG A 87 -41.68 -7.07 2.47
CA ARG A 87 -42.85 -6.60 1.70
C ARG A 87 -44.07 -7.49 1.87
N ASP A 88 -43.85 -8.80 1.91
CA ASP A 88 -44.93 -9.77 2.07
C ASP A 88 -45.58 -9.72 3.49
N THR A 89 -44.80 -9.29 4.49
CA THR A 89 -45.24 -9.17 5.89
C THR A 89 -45.80 -7.79 6.23
N CYS A 90 -45.45 -6.72 5.52
CA CYS A 90 -45.96 -5.37 5.78
C CYS A 90 -47.31 -5.16 5.07
N LYS A 91 -48.41 -5.21 5.81
CA LYS A 91 -49.72 -4.67 5.42
C LYS A 91 -49.65 -3.13 5.49
N MET A 92 -49.00 -2.50 4.52
CA MET A 92 -48.93 -1.04 4.45
C MET A 92 -50.22 -0.45 3.80
N PRO A 93 -50.63 0.77 4.21
CA PRO A 93 -51.70 1.51 3.53
C PRO A 93 -51.38 1.72 2.04
N PRO A 94 -52.37 1.70 1.16
CA PRO A 94 -52.12 1.75 -0.32
C PRO A 94 -51.30 2.94 -0.79
N ASP A 95 -51.42 4.09 -0.19
CA ASP A 95 -50.67 5.31 -0.60
C ASP A 95 -49.16 5.23 -0.26
N SER A 96 -48.80 4.56 0.82
CA SER A 96 -47.39 4.33 1.18
C SER A 96 -46.75 3.26 0.28
N ALA A 97 -47.51 2.28 -0.17
CA ALA A 97 -47.05 1.26 -1.10
C ALA A 97 -46.72 1.82 -2.47
N ILE A 98 -47.56 2.74 -2.97
CA ILE A 98 -47.37 3.44 -4.26
C ILE A 98 -46.07 4.30 -4.20
N SER A 99 -45.89 5.06 -3.12
CA SER A 99 -44.68 5.89 -2.94
C SER A 99 -43.39 5.05 -2.91
N LEU A 100 -43.41 3.92 -2.18
CA LEU A 100 -42.28 3.01 -2.16
C LEU A 100 -42.04 2.31 -3.51
N GLN A 101 -43.10 2.02 -4.24
CA GLN A 101 -42.99 1.40 -5.55
C GLN A 101 -42.34 2.37 -6.59
N LEU A 102 -42.67 3.65 -6.53
CA LEU A 102 -42.04 4.70 -7.34
C LEU A 102 -40.55 4.86 -6.98
N GLU A 103 -40.21 4.85 -5.71
CA GLU A 103 -38.81 4.96 -5.29
C GLU A 103 -37.97 3.72 -5.68
N ILE A 104 -38.57 2.54 -5.62
CA ILE A 104 -37.95 1.30 -6.11
C ILE A 104 -37.68 1.36 -7.62
N GLU A 105 -38.64 1.87 -8.39
CA GLU A 105 -38.44 2.03 -9.83
C GLU A 105 -37.36 3.06 -10.13
N ARG A 106 -37.32 4.15 -9.38
CA ARG A 106 -36.24 5.15 -9.47
C ARG A 106 -34.88 4.53 -9.20
N LEU A 107 -34.71 3.83 -8.06
CA LEU A 107 -33.47 3.17 -7.69
C LEU A 107 -33.05 2.07 -8.68
N ARG A 108 -34.02 1.36 -9.27
CA ARG A 108 -33.72 0.40 -10.34
C ARG A 108 -33.16 1.06 -11.61
N ARG A 109 -33.72 2.20 -12.00
CA ARG A 109 -33.23 2.97 -13.15
C ARG A 109 -31.83 3.50 -12.88
N GLU A 110 -31.59 4.05 -11.70
CA GLU A 110 -30.27 4.53 -11.29
C GLU A 110 -29.24 3.40 -11.27
N ASN A 111 -29.59 2.24 -10.71
CA ASN A 111 -28.72 1.05 -10.74
C ASN A 111 -28.41 0.58 -12.16
N THR A 112 -29.39 0.61 -13.06
CA THR A 112 -29.16 0.27 -14.47
C THR A 112 -28.22 1.25 -15.15
N GLN A 113 -28.37 2.55 -14.88
CA GLN A 113 -27.47 3.59 -15.39
C GLN A 113 -26.05 3.45 -14.86
N LEU A 114 -25.90 3.15 -13.56
CA LEU A 114 -24.61 2.90 -12.95
C LEU A 114 -23.91 1.65 -13.55
N HIS A 115 -24.66 0.58 -13.79
CA HIS A 115 -24.12 -0.61 -14.45
C HIS A 115 -23.64 -0.31 -15.86
N GLN A 116 -24.42 0.42 -16.65
CA GLN A 116 -24.02 0.83 -18.00
C GLN A 116 -22.79 1.74 -18.01
N ALA A 117 -22.70 2.67 -17.04
CA ALA A 117 -21.53 3.52 -16.88
C ALA A 117 -20.29 2.70 -16.50
N LEU A 118 -20.44 1.72 -15.62
CA LEU A 118 -19.36 0.81 -15.19
C LEU A 118 -18.86 -0.06 -16.35
N GLU A 119 -19.78 -0.59 -17.16
CA GLU A 119 -19.43 -1.32 -18.38
C GLU A 119 -18.72 -0.43 -19.42
N GLY A 120 -19.13 0.84 -19.56
CA GLY A 120 -18.44 1.83 -20.38
C GLY A 120 -17.01 2.04 -19.92
N ILE A 121 -16.80 2.37 -18.64
CA ILE A 121 -15.48 2.57 -18.06
C ILE A 121 -14.60 1.32 -18.19
N THR A 122 -15.17 0.12 -18.00
CA THR A 122 -14.45 -1.13 -18.13
C THR A 122 -14.00 -1.38 -19.57
N ARG A 123 -14.85 -1.03 -20.55
CA ARG A 123 -14.52 -1.10 -21.97
C ARG A 123 -13.43 -0.12 -22.36
N ASP A 124 -13.56 1.14 -21.93
CA ASP A 124 -12.58 2.21 -22.17
C ASP A 124 -11.22 1.85 -21.58
N ARG A 125 -11.21 1.31 -20.35
CA ARG A 125 -9.99 0.80 -19.71
C ARG A 125 -9.34 -0.31 -20.52
N SER A 126 -10.15 -1.27 -21.04
CA SER A 126 -9.64 -2.36 -21.86
C SER A 126 -9.07 -1.86 -23.19
N GLU A 127 -9.70 -0.87 -23.78
CA GLU A 127 -9.24 -0.24 -25.03
C GLU A 127 -7.96 0.57 -24.83
N ILE A 128 -7.85 1.31 -23.71
CA ILE A 128 -6.61 2.01 -23.32
C ILE A 128 -5.48 1.02 -23.11
N LEU A 129 -5.73 -0.08 -22.37
CA LEU A 129 -4.74 -1.13 -22.14
C LEU A 129 -4.30 -1.82 -23.44
N ALA A 130 -5.20 -2.01 -24.41
CA ALA A 130 -4.89 -2.59 -25.71
C ALA A 130 -4.06 -1.64 -26.61
N ARG A 131 -4.20 -0.33 -26.42
CA ARG A 131 -3.47 0.72 -27.15
C ARG A 131 -2.13 1.08 -26.49
N MET A 132 -1.89 0.66 -25.25
CA MET A 132 -0.59 0.86 -24.61
C MET A 132 0.49 0.12 -25.40
N PRO A 133 1.51 0.84 -25.92
CA PRO A 133 2.60 0.18 -26.61
C PRO A 133 3.27 -0.82 -25.67
N ARG A 134 3.70 -1.95 -26.21
CA ARG A 134 4.42 -2.99 -25.44
C ARG A 134 5.55 -2.33 -24.66
N ILE A 135 5.46 -2.47 -23.35
CA ILE A 135 6.10 -1.62 -22.34
C ILE A 135 7.62 -1.88 -22.19
N ASP A 136 8.23 -2.70 -23.05
CA ASP A 136 9.55 -3.26 -22.82
C ASP A 136 10.69 -2.21 -22.79
N ALA A 137 10.62 -1.13 -23.55
CA ALA A 137 11.64 -0.08 -23.53
C ALA A 137 11.33 1.04 -22.50
N ILE A 138 10.05 1.42 -22.39
CA ILE A 138 9.60 2.48 -21.45
C ILE A 138 9.71 2.01 -19.99
N SER A 139 9.56 0.70 -19.76
CA SER A 139 9.68 0.09 -18.42
C SER A 139 11.10 0.18 -17.88
N LEU A 140 12.11 0.01 -18.72
CA LEU A 140 13.53 0.06 -18.34
C LEU A 140 13.93 1.47 -17.92
N GLU A 141 13.63 2.47 -18.76
CA GLU A 141 13.92 3.88 -18.42
C GLU A 141 13.15 4.33 -17.16
N ARG A 142 11.90 3.90 -17.03
CA ARG A 142 11.08 4.22 -15.85
C ARG A 142 11.60 3.54 -14.59
N SER A 143 12.11 2.33 -14.68
CA SER A 143 12.73 1.59 -13.58
C SER A 143 14.02 2.27 -13.11
N GLU A 144 14.88 2.71 -14.03
CA GLU A 144 16.11 3.41 -13.67
C GLU A 144 15.84 4.80 -13.10
N LEU A 145 14.87 5.55 -13.66
CA LEU A 145 14.43 6.83 -13.11
C LEU A 145 13.85 6.64 -11.69
N TRP A 146 13.11 5.56 -11.45
CA TRP A 146 12.59 5.24 -10.14
C TRP A 146 13.71 4.97 -9.14
N LYS A 147 14.65 4.10 -9.46
CA LYS A 147 15.80 3.75 -8.61
C LYS A 147 16.70 4.95 -8.32
N SER A 148 16.79 5.90 -9.23
CA SER A 148 17.61 7.11 -9.07
C SER A 148 17.01 8.15 -8.14
N GLN A 149 15.70 8.07 -7.82
CA GLN A 149 15.02 9.03 -6.95
C GLN A 149 15.64 9.08 -5.55
N ARG A 150 15.95 10.28 -5.10
CA ARG A 150 16.45 10.57 -3.76
C ARG A 150 15.28 10.71 -2.81
N VAL A 151 15.23 9.87 -1.79
CA VAL A 151 14.10 9.77 -0.87
C VAL A 151 14.49 10.18 0.54
N ALA A 152 13.69 11.03 1.17
CA ALA A 152 13.69 11.23 2.62
C ALA A 152 12.45 10.60 3.24
N ILE A 153 12.62 9.88 4.35
CA ILE A 153 11.53 9.24 5.08
C ILE A 153 11.46 9.84 6.48
N LEU A 154 10.32 10.42 6.83
CA LEU A 154 10.07 11.11 8.09
C LEU A 154 8.95 10.40 8.83
N VAL A 155 9.24 9.85 10.00
CA VAL A 155 8.31 9.01 10.75
C VAL A 155 7.87 9.70 12.03
N ASP A 156 6.60 10.03 12.12
CA ASP A 156 5.95 10.38 13.39
C ASP A 156 5.69 9.08 14.18
N VAL A 157 6.66 8.75 15.04
CA VAL A 157 6.62 7.51 15.82
C VAL A 157 5.42 7.49 16.77
N GLN A 158 5.04 8.64 17.32
CA GLN A 158 3.93 8.72 18.26
C GLN A 158 2.59 8.47 17.56
N ASN A 159 2.34 9.12 16.44
CA ASN A 159 1.14 8.91 15.64
C ASN A 159 1.00 7.44 15.23
N MET A 160 2.09 6.86 14.69
CA MET A 160 2.12 5.47 14.26
C MET A 160 1.97 4.47 15.40
N TYR A 161 2.58 4.74 16.55
CA TYR A 161 2.44 3.88 17.72
C TYR A 161 1.00 3.80 18.23
N TYR A 162 0.35 4.96 18.37
CA TYR A 162 -1.03 4.99 18.84
C TYR A 162 -1.99 4.37 17.82
N SER A 163 -1.77 4.61 16.54
CA SER A 163 -2.56 4.03 15.46
C SER A 163 -2.47 2.51 15.42
N ALA A 164 -1.26 1.95 15.38
CA ALA A 164 -1.05 0.51 15.36
C ALA A 164 -1.62 -0.17 16.62
N ARG A 165 -1.45 0.46 17.78
CA ARG A 165 -1.97 -0.09 19.03
C ARG A 165 -3.49 -0.03 19.13
N LYS A 166 -4.10 1.03 18.64
CA LYS A 166 -5.57 1.20 18.67
C LYS A 166 -6.26 0.25 17.70
N ILE A 167 -5.71 0.07 16.50
CA ILE A 167 -6.35 -0.70 15.42
C ILE A 167 -6.05 -2.20 15.57
N TYR A 168 -4.78 -2.55 15.84
CA TYR A 168 -4.32 -3.94 15.80
C TYR A 168 -3.83 -4.48 17.15
N GLY A 169 -3.77 -3.65 18.19
CA GLY A 169 -3.19 -4.07 19.48
C GLY A 169 -1.69 -4.36 19.45
N SER A 170 -1.01 -4.06 18.35
CA SER A 170 0.37 -4.45 18.06
C SER A 170 1.29 -3.22 17.87
N LYS A 171 2.53 -3.44 17.47
CA LYS A 171 3.53 -2.39 17.24
C LYS A 171 3.99 -2.41 15.79
N LEU A 172 4.31 -1.22 15.25
CA LEU A 172 4.89 -1.09 13.92
C LEU A 172 6.32 -1.67 13.88
N SER A 173 6.62 -2.43 12.84
CA SER A 173 7.96 -2.97 12.57
C SER A 173 8.77 -2.00 11.70
N PHE A 174 9.69 -1.27 12.30
CA PHE A 174 10.57 -0.36 11.56
C PHE A 174 11.52 -1.09 10.61
N GLN A 175 11.84 -2.35 10.92
CA GLN A 175 12.69 -3.20 10.08
C GLN A 175 12.01 -3.53 8.73
N LYS A 176 10.68 -3.69 8.73
CA LYS A 176 9.89 -3.90 7.51
C LYS A 176 9.55 -2.57 6.83
N LEU A 177 9.27 -1.54 7.61
CA LEU A 177 8.82 -0.24 7.12
C LEU A 177 9.83 0.42 6.19
N LEU A 178 11.10 0.51 6.60
CA LEU A 178 12.11 1.25 5.83
C LEU A 178 12.34 0.66 4.43
N PRO A 179 12.60 -0.64 4.26
CA PRO A 179 12.81 -1.20 2.92
C PRO A 179 11.56 -1.13 2.06
N THR A 180 10.37 -1.32 2.63
CA THR A 180 9.10 -1.23 1.90
C THR A 180 8.88 0.18 1.35
N LEU A 181 9.06 1.21 2.16
CA LEU A 181 8.88 2.59 1.72
C LEU A 181 9.99 3.08 0.81
N LEU A 182 11.21 2.58 1.00
CA LEU A 182 12.32 2.91 0.13
C LEU A 182 12.14 2.34 -1.28
N ASN A 183 11.63 1.12 -1.40
CA ASN A 183 11.28 0.46 -2.65
C ASN A 183 12.38 0.59 -3.73
N ASN A 184 13.59 0.15 -3.39
CA ASN A 184 14.80 0.19 -4.23
C ASN A 184 15.26 1.60 -4.68
N ARG A 185 14.72 2.67 -4.10
CA ARG A 185 15.14 4.06 -4.34
C ARG A 185 16.34 4.42 -3.48
N ARG A 186 16.96 5.54 -3.76
CA ARG A 186 18.15 6.04 -3.04
C ARG A 186 17.75 6.77 -1.76
N LEU A 187 18.03 6.17 -0.60
CA LEU A 187 17.81 6.82 0.68
C LEU A 187 18.79 7.99 0.87
N VAL A 188 18.25 9.17 1.17
CA VAL A 188 19.04 10.35 1.62
C VAL A 188 19.04 10.41 3.14
N ARG A 189 17.85 10.37 3.76
CA ARG A 189 17.70 10.33 5.22
C ARG A 189 16.43 9.59 5.61
N ALA A 190 16.50 8.83 6.70
CA ALA A 190 15.33 8.30 7.38
C ALA A 190 15.37 8.81 8.83
N ILE A 191 14.35 9.56 9.25
CA ILE A 191 14.30 10.19 10.57
C ILE A 191 13.08 9.71 11.32
N ALA A 192 13.30 9.20 12.53
CA ALA A 192 12.25 8.82 13.47
C ALA A 192 12.13 9.90 14.57
N TYR A 193 10.98 10.52 14.67
CA TYR A 193 10.68 11.54 15.66
C TYR A 193 10.00 10.89 16.85
N VAL A 194 10.66 10.91 17.99
CA VAL A 194 10.24 10.22 19.20
C VAL A 194 9.97 11.21 20.33
N VAL A 195 8.85 11.02 21.00
CA VAL A 195 8.54 11.73 22.25
C VAL A 195 8.88 10.81 23.42
N GLU A 196 9.80 11.24 24.26
CA GLU A 196 10.23 10.48 25.43
C GLU A 196 9.22 10.63 26.57
N LYS A 197 8.89 9.53 27.21
CA LYS A 197 8.09 9.53 28.43
C LYS A 197 9.03 9.36 29.60
N GLU A 198 8.87 10.20 30.61
CA GLU A 198 9.64 10.11 31.85
C GLU A 198 9.53 8.70 32.49
N GLY A 199 10.68 8.10 32.83
CA GLY A 199 10.75 6.79 33.48
C GLY A 199 10.59 5.57 32.56
N ALA A 200 10.50 5.73 31.24
CA ALA A 200 10.43 4.62 30.30
C ALA A 200 11.82 4.30 29.70
N ASP A 201 12.33 3.10 29.95
CA ASP A 201 13.53 2.62 29.26
C ASP A 201 13.17 2.26 27.79
N GLN A 202 13.54 3.15 26.88
CA GLN A 202 13.31 2.98 25.45
C GLN A 202 14.59 2.66 24.68
N GLU A 203 15.72 2.42 25.37
CA GLU A 203 17.02 2.26 24.71
C GLU A 203 17.04 1.07 23.73
N LYS A 204 16.38 -0.04 24.07
CA LYS A 204 16.22 -1.17 23.13
C LYS A 204 15.47 -0.78 21.86
N PHE A 205 14.48 0.09 21.97
CA PHE A 205 13.76 0.59 20.81
C PHE A 205 14.65 1.51 19.97
N TYR A 206 15.42 2.38 20.58
CA TYR A 206 16.37 3.24 19.87
C TYR A 206 17.47 2.43 19.19
N GLU A 207 17.93 1.35 19.80
CA GLU A 207 18.89 0.46 19.16
C GLU A 207 18.31 -0.18 17.89
N VAL A 208 17.07 -0.63 17.92
CA VAL A 208 16.38 -1.15 16.72
C VAL A 208 16.30 -0.09 15.63
N LEU A 209 15.91 1.14 15.96
CA LEU A 209 15.84 2.23 14.99
C LEU A 209 17.20 2.53 14.35
N ARG A 210 18.25 2.64 15.17
CA ARG A 210 19.64 2.89 14.67
C ARG A 210 20.12 1.76 13.75
N ARG A 211 19.92 0.50 14.16
CA ARG A 211 20.29 -0.67 13.36
C ARG A 211 19.52 -0.75 12.03
N THR A 212 18.30 -0.27 12.00
CA THR A 212 17.49 -0.21 10.79
C THR A 212 17.89 0.93 9.85
N GLY A 213 18.69 1.91 10.35
CA GLY A 213 19.17 3.04 9.56
C GLY A 213 18.42 4.35 9.78
N PHE A 214 17.60 4.44 10.83
CA PHE A 214 16.95 5.68 11.20
C PHE A 214 17.85 6.59 12.04
N GLU A 215 17.85 7.86 11.70
CA GLU A 215 18.28 8.92 12.61
C GLU A 215 17.17 9.17 13.63
N ILE A 216 17.50 9.36 14.89
CA ILE A 216 16.51 9.54 15.95
C ILE A 216 16.53 10.98 16.42
N LYS A 217 15.41 11.67 16.32
CA LYS A 217 15.18 12.95 16.97
C LYS A 217 14.27 12.75 18.18
N ARG A 218 14.75 13.15 19.34
CA ARG A 218 14.07 12.96 20.63
C ARG A 218 13.63 14.28 21.20
N ARG A 219 12.48 14.27 21.85
CA ARG A 219 11.94 15.41 22.62
C ARG A 219 11.27 14.87 23.87
N ASP A 220 11.49 15.54 24.98
CA ASP A 220 10.80 15.24 26.23
C ASP A 220 9.33 15.62 26.16
N LEU A 221 8.49 14.81 26.78
CA LEU A 221 7.08 15.12 26.96
C LEU A 221 6.94 16.16 28.07
N ILE A 222 6.63 17.40 27.72
CA ILE A 222 6.40 18.46 28.69
C ILE A 222 4.98 18.33 29.24
N VAL A 223 4.87 18.04 30.52
CA VAL A 223 3.60 18.10 31.26
C VAL A 223 3.49 19.49 31.88
N ARG A 224 2.46 20.24 31.48
CA ARG A 224 2.21 21.57 32.04
C ARG A 224 1.49 21.46 33.40
N SER A 225 1.51 22.53 34.17
CA SER A 225 0.87 22.64 35.48
C SER A 225 -0.66 22.46 35.43
N ASP A 226 -1.29 22.68 34.28
CA ASP A 226 -2.71 22.47 34.02
C ASP A 226 -3.04 21.00 33.65
N GLY A 227 -2.05 20.11 33.68
CA GLY A 227 -2.18 18.70 33.29
C GLY A 227 -2.16 18.47 31.77
N SER A 228 -2.08 19.51 30.94
CA SER A 228 -1.93 19.38 29.51
C SER A 228 -0.55 18.84 29.15
N ARG A 229 -0.49 17.99 28.12
CA ARG A 229 0.76 17.37 27.64
C ARG A 229 1.12 18.00 26.30
N LYS A 230 2.31 18.56 26.18
CA LYS A 230 2.85 19.06 24.92
C LYS A 230 4.13 18.33 24.57
N GLY A 231 4.14 17.69 23.43
CA GLY A 231 5.27 16.90 22.95
C GLY A 231 4.97 16.38 21.55
N ASP A 232 4.49 17.28 20.65
CA ASP A 232 4.33 16.95 19.24
C ASP A 232 5.60 17.29 18.45
N TRP A 233 5.79 16.60 17.35
CA TRP A 233 6.91 16.82 16.44
C TRP A 233 6.50 17.52 15.13
N ASP A 234 5.25 17.96 14.99
CA ASP A 234 4.69 18.44 13.72
C ASP A 234 5.52 19.57 13.12
N MET A 235 5.85 20.58 13.94
CA MET A 235 6.74 21.66 13.50
C MET A 235 8.16 21.17 13.21
N GLY A 236 8.69 20.22 13.97
CA GLY A 236 10.02 19.64 13.74
C GLY A 236 10.08 18.85 12.45
N ILE A 237 9.08 18.02 12.18
CA ILE A 237 8.91 17.28 10.94
C ILE A 237 8.78 18.25 9.76
N ALA A 238 7.95 19.29 9.90
CA ALA A 238 7.73 20.27 8.85
C ALA A 238 9.03 21.04 8.51
N ILE A 239 9.77 21.50 9.50
CA ILE A 239 11.05 22.21 9.29
C ILE A 239 12.07 21.31 8.59
N ASP A 240 12.21 20.05 9.02
CA ASP A 240 13.14 19.11 8.41
C ASP A 240 12.75 18.78 6.97
N ALA A 241 11.47 18.52 6.72
CA ALA A 241 10.95 18.24 5.37
C ALA A 241 11.22 19.40 4.41
N ILE A 242 10.95 20.63 4.84
CA ILE A 242 11.20 21.85 4.05
C ILE A 242 12.71 22.05 3.79
N SER A 243 13.54 21.79 4.80
CA SER A 243 15.01 21.93 4.69
C SER A 243 15.64 20.91 3.76
N MET A 244 14.98 19.78 3.57
CA MET A 244 15.44 18.72 2.65
C MET A 244 14.85 18.82 1.24
N ALA A 245 13.85 19.68 1.04
CA ALA A 245 13.11 19.76 -0.23
C ALA A 245 14.00 19.92 -1.48
N GLU A 246 15.11 20.67 -1.37
CA GLU A 246 16.05 20.86 -2.48
C GLU A 246 17.03 19.68 -2.69
N LYS A 247 17.10 18.77 -1.73
CA LYS A 247 18.07 17.67 -1.72
C LYS A 247 17.46 16.33 -2.09
N VAL A 248 16.13 16.25 -2.17
CA VAL A 248 15.39 15.02 -2.42
C VAL A 248 14.36 15.21 -3.53
N ASP A 249 14.04 14.12 -4.18
CA ASP A 249 13.01 14.09 -5.21
C ASP A 249 11.66 13.67 -4.60
N VAL A 250 11.73 12.90 -3.50
CA VAL A 250 10.57 12.33 -2.80
C VAL A 250 10.71 12.53 -1.30
N VAL A 251 9.63 12.95 -0.66
CA VAL A 251 9.46 12.93 0.80
C VAL A 251 8.35 11.95 1.14
N VAL A 252 8.65 10.96 1.96
CA VAL A 252 7.68 10.02 2.52
C VAL A 252 7.37 10.46 3.96
N LEU A 253 6.14 10.87 4.21
CA LEU A 253 5.62 11.19 5.54
C LEU A 253 4.92 9.96 6.11
N VAL A 254 5.43 9.44 7.22
CA VAL A 254 4.81 8.29 7.89
C VAL A 254 3.99 8.81 9.07
N THR A 255 2.77 9.20 8.75
CA THR A 255 1.79 9.77 9.68
C THR A 255 0.39 9.72 9.08
N GLY A 256 -0.65 9.65 9.90
CA GLY A 256 -2.05 9.79 9.49
C GLY A 256 -2.64 11.17 9.79
N ASP A 257 -1.84 12.09 10.33
CA ASP A 257 -2.32 13.38 10.84
C ASP A 257 -2.63 14.37 9.73
N GLY A 258 -3.86 14.88 9.73
CA GLY A 258 -4.34 15.87 8.78
C GLY A 258 -3.66 17.23 8.85
N ASP A 259 -3.01 17.56 9.95
CA ASP A 259 -2.31 18.83 10.12
C ASP A 259 -1.13 18.99 9.16
N PHE A 260 -0.63 17.88 8.61
CA PHE A 260 0.42 17.88 7.59
C PHE A 260 -0.05 18.21 6.16
N VAL A 261 -1.35 18.42 5.91
CA VAL A 261 -1.86 18.80 4.58
C VAL A 261 -1.18 20.06 4.04
N ALA A 262 -0.99 21.07 4.88
CA ALA A 262 -0.33 22.31 4.49
C ALA A 262 1.14 22.07 4.08
N LEU A 263 1.85 21.22 4.83
CA LEU A 263 3.22 20.79 4.51
C LEU A 263 3.29 20.05 3.18
N VAL A 264 2.38 19.11 2.96
CA VAL A 264 2.29 18.34 1.69
C VAL A 264 2.14 19.30 0.50
N ASN A 265 1.20 20.23 0.57
CA ASN A 265 0.98 21.20 -0.51
C ASN A 265 2.20 22.11 -0.72
N MET A 266 2.88 22.52 0.34
CA MET A 266 4.09 23.32 0.25
C MET A 266 5.24 22.57 -0.42
N LEU A 267 5.47 21.31 -0.07
CA LEU A 267 6.51 20.50 -0.70
C LEU A 267 6.21 20.25 -2.18
N LYS A 268 4.97 19.95 -2.51
CA LYS A 268 4.51 19.78 -3.90
C LYS A 268 4.69 21.05 -4.72
N SER A 269 4.44 22.23 -4.17
CA SER A 269 4.69 23.51 -4.86
C SER A 269 6.16 23.77 -5.16
N ARG A 270 7.07 23.10 -4.43
CA ARG A 270 8.52 23.11 -4.69
C ARG A 270 8.99 22.00 -5.63
N GLY A 271 8.08 21.25 -6.23
CA GLY A 271 8.39 20.16 -7.15
C GLY A 271 8.78 18.84 -6.49
N VAL A 272 8.64 18.72 -5.15
CA VAL A 272 8.91 17.48 -4.43
C VAL A 272 7.69 16.57 -4.51
N ARG A 273 7.88 15.32 -4.89
CA ARG A 273 6.85 14.29 -4.77
C ARG A 273 6.65 13.95 -3.29
N VAL A 274 5.41 14.00 -2.81
CA VAL A 274 5.08 13.66 -1.42
C VAL A 274 4.24 12.40 -1.38
N GLU A 275 4.74 11.41 -0.65
CA GLU A 275 4.09 10.14 -0.39
C GLU A 275 3.73 10.07 1.10
N VAL A 276 2.58 9.51 1.43
CA VAL A 276 2.13 9.32 2.81
C VAL A 276 2.02 7.83 3.08
N ALA A 277 2.50 7.38 4.24
CA ALA A 277 2.35 6.00 4.68
C ALA A 277 1.66 5.96 6.05
N SER A 278 0.54 5.26 6.16
CA SER A 278 -0.26 5.21 7.39
C SER A 278 -1.30 4.11 7.35
N PHE A 279 -1.91 3.82 8.50
CA PHE A 279 -3.06 2.93 8.60
C PHE A 279 -4.32 3.67 8.17
N ARG A 280 -5.12 3.06 7.29
CA ARG A 280 -6.30 3.68 6.69
C ARG A 280 -7.25 4.29 7.73
N GLU A 281 -7.53 3.55 8.79
CA GLU A 281 -8.51 3.88 9.81
C GLU A 281 -8.09 5.07 10.69
N SER A 282 -6.81 5.42 10.69
CA SER A 282 -6.27 6.55 11.47
C SER A 282 -5.77 7.68 10.60
N THR A 283 -6.05 7.66 9.30
CA THR A 283 -5.55 8.65 8.36
C THR A 283 -6.64 9.65 7.99
N SER A 284 -6.32 10.92 8.04
CA SER A 284 -7.16 11.99 7.53
C SER A 284 -7.38 11.84 6.03
N GLU A 285 -8.63 11.87 5.59
CA GLU A 285 -8.97 11.83 4.16
C GLU A 285 -8.31 12.98 3.39
N ASN A 286 -8.28 14.18 3.99
CA ASN A 286 -7.64 15.33 3.38
C ASN A 286 -6.13 15.10 3.14
N LEU A 287 -5.45 14.39 4.06
CA LEU A 287 -4.04 14.05 3.90
C LEU A 287 -3.84 13.03 2.77
N MET A 288 -4.71 12.02 2.67
CA MET A 288 -4.67 11.05 1.58
C MET A 288 -4.84 11.71 0.21
N TYR A 289 -5.80 12.64 0.09
CA TYR A 289 -6.04 13.37 -1.17
C TYR A 289 -4.94 14.37 -1.52
N ALA A 290 -4.31 14.98 -0.52
CA ALA A 290 -3.23 15.93 -0.74
C ALA A 290 -1.96 15.26 -1.27
N ALA A 291 -1.65 14.05 -0.83
CA ALA A 291 -0.45 13.30 -1.21
C ALA A 291 -0.46 12.92 -2.69
N ASN A 292 0.74 12.71 -3.27
CA ASN A 292 0.88 12.12 -4.61
C ASN A 292 0.56 10.63 -4.59
N GLU A 293 0.84 9.96 -3.47
CA GLU A 293 0.60 8.54 -3.26
C GLU A 293 0.39 8.25 -1.78
N HIS A 294 -0.46 7.28 -1.48
CA HIS A 294 -0.71 6.82 -0.13
C HIS A 294 -0.42 5.32 -0.02
N TYR A 295 0.59 4.98 0.76
CA TYR A 295 0.91 3.60 1.12
C TYR A 295 0.09 3.17 2.32
N LEU A 296 -0.81 2.24 2.09
CA LEU A 296 -1.59 1.63 3.16
C LEU A 296 -0.72 0.65 3.95
N LEU A 297 -0.51 0.96 5.21
CA LEU A 297 0.13 0.04 6.15
C LEU A 297 -0.92 -0.95 6.67
N ASP A 298 -0.56 -2.22 6.69
CA ASP A 298 -1.42 -3.32 7.10
C ASP A 298 -0.77 -4.17 8.21
N GLN A 299 -1.37 -5.33 8.49
CA GLN A 299 -0.88 -6.25 9.51
C GLN A 299 0.52 -6.80 9.21
N GLU A 300 0.94 -6.85 7.94
CA GLU A 300 2.28 -7.33 7.58
C GLU A 300 3.38 -6.39 8.08
N MET A 301 3.05 -5.11 8.28
CA MET A 301 3.97 -4.10 8.82
C MET A 301 4.11 -4.14 10.35
N LEU A 302 3.46 -5.08 11.02
CA LEU A 302 3.49 -5.20 12.47
C LEU A 302 4.51 -6.24 12.97
N VAL A 303 4.83 -6.13 14.28
CA VAL A 303 5.73 -7.07 14.99
C VAL A 303 4.92 -8.21 15.57
#